data_cb83d62da15926245dcddc2f72509096
#
_entry.id   cb83d62da15926245dcddc2f72509096
#
_cell.length_a   1.000
_cell.length_b   1.000
_cell.length_c   1.000
_cell.angle_alpha   90.00
_cell.angle_beta   90.00
_cell.angle_gamma   90.00
#
_symmetry.space_group_name_H-M   'P 1'
#
loop_
_entity.id
_entity.type
_entity.pdbx_description
1 polymer ?
#
loop_
_entity_poly.entity_id
_entity_poly.type
_entity_poly.pdbx_seq_one_letter_code
_entity_poly.pdbx_strand_id
1 'polypeptide(L)'
;MALWQHLIIFLSLKTFTKNSLAHGGGGGVASLPVIYGGSSYGGYLAHLIAKIAPWHAQAILDNSCSPLPQLDYIVGRELGNDQSELTTYDGDLMIRLYSKTFWTCDANSKYCFTPAHYKIRSLLNTEHLKIQSEYAKDTLFISYHSAHDEFGTAKDKEKLYELYKALDFKAKLHLIKDEKELDKKFIRSLNHGLGMSDSGLFRKELPTILEQFRTKVFTQRQGEISYPCGNKIFTFKDEGEKFLLEIS
;
A
#
# COMPACT_ATOMS: atom_id res chain seq x y z
N MET A 1 11.64 -3.25 12.37
CA MET A 1 12.04 -4.17 11.30
C MET A 1 11.00 -4.30 10.19
N ALA A 2 9.71 -4.50 10.44
CA ALA A 2 8.72 -4.54 9.35
C ALA A 2 8.66 -3.25 8.51
N LEU A 3 8.83 -2.05 9.09
CA LEU A 3 9.05 -0.82 8.32
C LEU A 3 10.35 -0.88 7.47
N TRP A 4 11.39 -1.53 7.97
CA TRP A 4 12.67 -1.67 7.27
C TRP A 4 12.62 -2.61 6.06
N GLN A 5 11.79 -3.63 6.07
CA GLN A 5 11.58 -4.46 4.87
C GLN A 5 10.95 -3.66 3.73
N HIS A 6 10.05 -2.74 4.04
CA HIS A 6 9.46 -1.83 3.05
C HIS A 6 10.47 -0.78 2.55
N LEU A 7 11.37 -0.34 3.42
CA LEU A 7 12.48 0.54 3.06
C LEU A 7 13.45 -0.12 2.08
N ILE A 8 13.71 -1.43 2.24
CA ILE A 8 14.58 -2.21 1.34
C ILE A 8 13.97 -2.28 -0.08
N ILE A 9 12.66 -2.47 -0.22
CA ILE A 9 11.98 -2.45 -1.52
C ILE A 9 12.11 -1.07 -2.16
N PHE A 10 11.98 0.00 -1.38
CA PHE A 10 12.11 1.37 -1.84
C PHE A 10 13.55 1.69 -2.32
N LEU A 11 14.56 1.25 -1.59
CA LEU A 11 15.97 1.40 -1.97
C LEU A 11 16.32 0.59 -3.23
N SER A 12 15.77 -0.61 -3.37
CA SER A 12 15.93 -1.45 -4.57
C SER A 12 15.34 -0.79 -5.80
N LEU A 13 14.16 -0.16 -5.70
CA LEU A 13 13.52 0.57 -6.79
C LEU A 13 14.29 1.86 -7.16
N LYS A 14 14.86 2.58 -6.19
CA LYS A 14 15.75 3.71 -6.49
C LYS A 14 16.99 3.30 -7.28
N THR A 15 17.58 2.17 -6.96
CA THR A 15 18.74 1.62 -7.68
C THR A 15 18.36 1.27 -9.12
N PHE A 16 17.18 0.68 -9.35
CA PHE A 16 16.69 0.34 -10.67
C PHE A 16 16.42 1.60 -11.53
N THR A 17 15.83 2.65 -10.98
CA THR A 17 15.60 3.90 -11.71
C THR A 17 16.90 4.65 -12.02
N LYS A 18 17.88 4.67 -11.13
CA LYS A 18 19.22 5.24 -11.41
C LYS A 18 19.93 4.54 -12.58
N ASN A 19 19.87 3.22 -12.63
CA ASN A 19 20.58 2.44 -13.65
C ASN A 19 19.92 2.53 -15.04
N SER A 20 18.62 2.74 -15.14
CA SER A 20 17.92 2.91 -16.41
C SER A 20 18.07 4.33 -17.02
N LEU A 21 18.49 5.32 -16.22
CA LEU A 21 18.67 6.71 -16.66
C LEU A 21 20.11 7.04 -17.08
N ALA A 22 21.08 6.15 -16.91
CA ALA A 22 22.50 6.37 -17.19
C ALA A 22 22.89 6.37 -18.69
N HIS A 23 21.95 6.20 -19.62
CA HIS A 23 22.24 6.04 -21.05
C HIS A 23 21.68 7.14 -21.97
N GLY A 24 21.48 8.36 -21.50
CA GLY A 24 21.02 9.46 -22.35
C GLY A 24 21.63 10.82 -21.98
N GLY A 25 22.39 11.38 -22.92
CA GLY A 25 23.14 12.63 -22.72
C GLY A 25 22.31 13.88 -22.49
N GLY A 26 22.88 14.79 -21.76
CA GLY A 26 22.75 16.24 -21.66
C GLY A 26 21.44 16.93 -22.00
N GLY A 27 20.50 16.90 -21.09
CA GLY A 27 19.27 17.69 -21.05
C GLY A 27 18.45 17.19 -19.90
N GLY A 28 17.83 18.05 -19.07
CA GLY A 28 17.10 17.65 -17.87
C GLY A 28 16.21 16.43 -18.15
N VAL A 29 16.61 15.26 -17.65
CA VAL A 29 15.98 13.98 -17.98
C VAL A 29 14.60 13.95 -17.35
N ALA A 30 13.55 14.03 -18.17
CA ALA A 30 12.20 13.73 -17.76
C ALA A 30 12.20 12.33 -17.13
N SER A 31 11.87 12.23 -15.85
CA SER A 31 11.80 10.94 -15.18
C SER A 31 10.60 10.15 -15.70
N LEU A 32 10.76 8.85 -15.87
CA LEU A 32 9.63 7.97 -16.18
C LEU A 32 8.64 7.94 -15.00
N PRO A 33 7.34 7.81 -15.28
CA PRO A 33 6.36 7.65 -14.22
C PRO A 33 6.60 6.35 -13.45
N VAL A 34 6.50 6.40 -12.14
CA VAL A 34 6.61 5.23 -11.27
C VAL A 34 5.22 4.82 -10.82
N ILE A 35 4.86 3.58 -11.10
CA ILE A 35 3.57 2.98 -10.78
C ILE A 35 3.81 1.83 -9.82
N TYR A 36 3.22 1.91 -8.64
CA TYR A 36 3.25 0.83 -7.66
C TYR A 36 1.93 0.09 -7.67
N GLY A 37 1.98 -1.22 -7.47
CA GLY A 37 0.75 -1.99 -7.37
C GLY A 37 0.97 -3.40 -6.85
N GLY A 38 -0.14 -4.03 -6.47
CA GLY A 38 -0.16 -5.39 -5.99
C GLY A 38 -1.51 -5.81 -5.45
N SER A 39 -1.59 -7.07 -5.06
CA SER A 39 -2.80 -7.66 -4.47
C SER A 39 -2.64 -7.80 -2.97
N SER A 40 -3.76 -7.67 -2.22
CA SER A 40 -3.81 -7.90 -0.79
C SER A 40 -2.76 -7.06 -0.04
N TYR A 41 -1.83 -7.69 0.66
CA TYR A 41 -0.74 -7.01 1.35
C TYR A 41 0.16 -6.21 0.39
N GLY A 42 0.38 -6.68 -0.85
CA GLY A 42 1.11 -5.93 -1.89
C GLY A 42 0.43 -4.61 -2.26
N GLY A 43 -0.89 -4.61 -2.39
CA GLY A 43 -1.69 -3.39 -2.60
C GLY A 43 -1.60 -2.43 -1.41
N TYR A 44 -1.66 -2.97 -0.18
CA TYR A 44 -1.45 -2.17 1.02
C TYR A 44 -0.07 -1.49 1.03
N LEU A 45 0.99 -2.22 0.64
CA LEU A 45 2.34 -1.66 0.54
C LEU A 45 2.44 -0.54 -0.49
N ALA A 46 1.77 -0.69 -1.63
CA ALA A 46 1.71 0.33 -2.67
C ALA A 46 1.07 1.63 -2.14
N HIS A 47 -0.06 1.52 -1.43
CA HIS A 47 -0.68 2.67 -0.76
C HIS A 47 0.22 3.27 0.33
N LEU A 48 0.93 2.42 1.09
CA LEU A 48 1.83 2.90 2.14
C LEU A 48 3.01 3.68 1.55
N ILE A 49 3.54 3.28 0.38
CA ILE A 49 4.55 4.07 -0.35
C ILE A 49 4.01 5.45 -0.68
N ALA A 50 2.79 5.53 -1.25
CA ALA A 50 2.17 6.82 -1.55
C ALA A 50 1.90 7.67 -0.31
N LYS A 51 1.76 7.06 0.86
CA LYS A 51 1.62 7.75 2.13
C LYS A 51 2.95 8.32 2.61
N ILE A 52 4.02 7.51 2.66
CA ILE A 52 5.29 7.91 3.28
C ILE A 52 6.25 8.64 2.31
N ALA A 53 6.03 8.48 1.01
CA ALA A 53 6.85 9.09 -0.04
C ALA A 53 5.97 9.47 -1.25
N PRO A 54 4.95 10.32 -1.07
CA PRO A 54 3.94 10.62 -2.11
C PRO A 54 4.54 11.17 -3.41
N TRP A 55 5.67 11.84 -3.34
CA TRP A 55 6.37 12.38 -4.51
C TRP A 55 6.99 11.31 -5.43
N HIS A 56 7.09 10.07 -4.96
CA HIS A 56 7.63 8.96 -5.76
C HIS A 56 6.57 8.16 -6.52
N ALA A 57 5.27 8.34 -6.21
CA ALA A 57 4.21 7.54 -6.77
C ALA A 57 3.33 8.37 -7.72
N GLN A 58 3.32 8.04 -9.01
CA GLN A 58 2.43 8.66 -9.98
C GLN A 58 1.12 7.89 -10.13
N ALA A 59 1.13 6.58 -9.90
CA ALA A 59 -0.09 5.80 -9.77
C ALA A 59 0.07 4.65 -8.75
N ILE A 60 -1.04 4.33 -8.10
CA ILE A 60 -1.19 3.21 -7.19
C ILE A 60 -2.28 2.30 -7.74
N LEU A 61 -1.92 1.05 -7.98
CA LEU A 61 -2.83 -0.01 -8.39
C LEU A 61 -2.99 -1.02 -7.26
N ASP A 62 -4.21 -1.26 -6.87
CA ASP A 62 -4.50 -2.12 -5.73
C ASP A 62 -5.61 -3.11 -6.07
N ASN A 63 -5.41 -4.34 -5.65
CA ASN A 63 -6.41 -5.38 -5.68
C ASN A 63 -6.59 -5.96 -4.28
N SER A 64 -7.74 -5.69 -3.67
CA SER A 64 -8.19 -6.26 -2.40
C SER A 64 -7.32 -5.95 -1.17
N CYS A 65 -6.62 -4.80 -1.12
CA CYS A 65 -5.90 -4.45 0.10
C CYS A 65 -6.85 -4.01 1.21
N SER A 66 -6.51 -4.35 2.45
CA SER A 66 -7.15 -3.77 3.63
C SER A 66 -6.60 -2.37 3.91
N PRO A 67 -7.44 -1.33 4.11
CA PRO A 67 -6.97 -0.01 4.50
C PRO A 67 -6.45 0.08 5.92
N LEU A 68 -6.76 -0.91 6.75
CA LEU A 68 -6.38 -0.96 8.16
C LEU A 68 -5.31 -2.02 8.43
N PRO A 69 -4.41 -1.79 9.39
CA PRO A 69 -3.50 -2.82 9.85
C PRO A 69 -4.25 -4.03 10.37
N GLN A 70 -3.91 -5.21 9.88
CA GLN A 70 -4.50 -6.47 10.31
C GLN A 70 -3.84 -6.92 11.62
N LEU A 71 -4.43 -6.55 12.77
CA LEU A 71 -3.87 -6.84 14.10
C LEU A 71 -3.72 -8.34 14.35
N ASP A 72 -4.61 -9.15 13.80
CA ASP A 72 -4.59 -10.61 13.93
C ASP A 72 -3.27 -11.20 13.40
N TYR A 73 -2.69 -10.61 12.36
CA TYR A 73 -1.39 -11.03 11.82
C TYR A 73 -0.19 -10.33 12.47
N ILE A 74 -0.41 -9.21 13.18
CA ILE A 74 0.67 -8.44 13.80
C ILE A 74 0.92 -8.92 15.23
N VAL A 75 -0.13 -8.98 16.05
CA VAL A 75 -0.09 -9.34 17.49
C VAL A 75 -1.21 -10.30 17.91
N GLY A 76 -1.95 -10.88 16.96
CA GLY A 76 -3.19 -11.63 17.22
C GLY A 76 -3.01 -12.80 18.17
N ARG A 77 -1.88 -13.50 18.13
CA ARG A 77 -1.59 -14.62 19.04
C ARG A 77 -1.58 -14.21 20.50
N GLU A 78 -1.13 -13.00 20.82
CA GLU A 78 -1.12 -12.45 22.18
C GLU A 78 -2.50 -11.92 22.58
N LEU A 79 -3.37 -11.62 21.61
CA LEU A 79 -4.75 -11.19 21.83
C LEU A 79 -5.73 -12.37 21.94
N GLY A 80 -5.23 -13.62 21.96
CA GLY A 80 -6.05 -14.81 21.99
C GLY A 80 -6.71 -15.16 20.65
N ASN A 81 -6.30 -14.50 19.59
CA ASN A 81 -6.79 -14.78 18.25
C ASN A 81 -5.88 -15.84 17.58
N ASP A 82 -6.39 -17.05 17.41
CA ASP A 82 -5.64 -18.20 16.87
C ASP A 82 -5.69 -18.23 15.33
N GLN A 83 -5.51 -17.09 14.70
CA GLN A 83 -5.44 -17.03 13.23
C GLN A 83 -4.10 -17.56 12.74
N SER A 84 -4.13 -18.67 12.01
CA SER A 84 -2.98 -19.18 11.26
C SER A 84 -2.99 -18.58 9.85
N GLU A 85 -1.83 -18.35 9.28
CA GLU A 85 -1.72 -17.93 7.86
C GLU A 85 -2.12 -19.06 6.91
N LEU A 86 -1.83 -20.28 7.30
CA LEU A 86 -2.17 -21.47 6.56
C LEU A 86 -2.50 -22.59 7.52
N THR A 87 -3.63 -23.24 7.29
CA THR A 87 -3.97 -24.51 7.91
C THR A 87 -4.06 -25.57 6.82
N THR A 88 -3.31 -26.65 6.96
CA THR A 88 -3.34 -27.79 6.04
C THR A 88 -3.42 -29.09 6.83
N TYR A 89 -3.79 -30.19 6.17
CA TYR A 89 -3.92 -31.50 6.75
C TYR A 89 -3.02 -32.50 6.00
N ASP A 90 -2.37 -33.36 6.75
CA ASP A 90 -1.65 -34.52 6.24
C ASP A 90 -2.18 -35.76 7.01
N GLY A 91 -3.11 -36.50 6.41
CA GLY A 91 -3.91 -37.50 7.08
C GLY A 91 -4.71 -36.84 8.23
N ASP A 92 -4.56 -37.39 9.44
CA ASP A 92 -5.20 -36.87 10.65
C ASP A 92 -4.42 -35.72 11.32
N LEU A 93 -3.25 -35.35 10.78
CA LEU A 93 -2.41 -34.30 11.33
C LEU A 93 -2.86 -32.94 10.78
N MET A 94 -3.26 -32.05 11.68
CA MET A 94 -3.51 -30.64 11.34
C MET A 94 -2.25 -29.82 11.53
N ILE A 95 -1.75 -29.22 10.46
CA ILE A 95 -0.59 -28.34 10.45
C ILE A 95 -1.06 -26.90 10.35
N ARG A 96 -0.69 -26.04 11.30
CA ARG A 96 -0.93 -24.60 11.26
C ARG A 96 0.37 -23.85 11.15
N LEU A 97 0.47 -23.01 10.14
CA LEU A 97 1.61 -22.10 9.92
C LEU A 97 1.25 -20.70 10.39
N TYR A 98 2.13 -20.09 11.15
CA TYR A 98 1.97 -18.73 11.66
C TYR A 98 3.14 -17.85 11.24
N SER A 99 2.87 -16.63 10.83
CA SER A 99 3.94 -15.63 10.72
C SER A 99 4.54 -15.31 12.07
N LYS A 100 5.85 -15.34 12.12
CA LYS A 100 6.59 -14.85 13.28
C LYS A 100 6.87 -13.36 13.09
N THR A 101 6.15 -12.52 13.82
CA THR A 101 6.45 -11.09 13.89
C THR A 101 7.32 -10.79 15.11
N PHE A 102 7.98 -9.62 15.08
CA PHE A 102 8.71 -9.11 16.25
C PHE A 102 7.82 -8.26 17.16
N TRP A 103 6.59 -7.97 16.72
CA TRP A 103 5.66 -7.15 17.47
C TRP A 103 5.04 -7.94 18.62
N THR A 104 4.84 -7.25 19.75
CA THR A 104 4.23 -7.79 20.96
C THR A 104 3.33 -6.74 21.60
N CYS A 105 2.37 -7.18 22.41
CA CYS A 105 1.56 -6.31 23.27
C CYS A 105 2.24 -5.97 24.60
N ASP A 106 3.39 -6.57 24.92
CA ASP A 106 4.12 -6.27 26.16
C ASP A 106 4.67 -4.85 26.13
N ALA A 107 4.13 -3.99 27.02
CA ALA A 107 4.50 -2.58 27.12
C ALA A 107 5.99 -2.36 27.51
N ASN A 108 6.65 -3.34 28.13
CA ASN A 108 8.06 -3.27 28.51
C ASN A 108 9.00 -3.69 27.37
N SER A 109 8.47 -4.24 26.29
CA SER A 109 9.26 -4.64 25.13
C SER A 109 9.56 -3.45 24.22
N LYS A 110 10.80 -3.38 23.72
CA LYS A 110 11.16 -2.43 22.64
C LYS A 110 10.41 -2.68 21.33
N TYR A 111 9.77 -3.82 21.21
CA TYR A 111 8.93 -4.20 20.07
C TYR A 111 7.42 -4.07 20.37
N CYS A 112 7.04 -3.35 21.42
CA CYS A 112 5.64 -3.11 21.75
C CYS A 112 4.91 -2.43 20.58
N PHE A 113 3.83 -3.06 20.10
CA PHE A 113 2.96 -2.48 19.09
C PHE A 113 1.97 -1.52 19.74
N THR A 114 2.25 -0.25 19.65
CA THR A 114 1.48 0.82 20.30
C THR A 114 0.39 1.38 19.39
N PRO A 115 -0.60 2.14 19.92
CA PRO A 115 -1.57 2.89 19.12
C PRO A 115 -0.92 3.81 18.07
N ALA A 116 0.25 4.38 18.36
CA ALA A 116 1.00 5.19 17.38
C ALA A 116 1.45 4.35 16.17
N HIS A 117 1.89 3.10 16.40
CA HIS A 117 2.23 2.17 15.33
C HIS A 117 1.01 1.76 14.50
N TYR A 118 -0.16 1.62 15.12
CA TYR A 118 -1.41 1.39 14.41
C TYR A 118 -1.78 2.61 13.55
N LYS A 119 -1.75 3.81 14.15
CA LYS A 119 -2.15 5.05 13.49
C LYS A 119 -1.30 5.34 12.26
N ILE A 120 0.04 5.21 12.35
CA ILE A 120 0.92 5.46 11.20
C ILE A 120 0.71 4.45 10.07
N ARG A 121 0.36 3.19 10.38
CA ARG A 121 0.09 2.14 9.39
C ARG A 121 -1.30 2.21 8.78
N SER A 122 -2.27 2.82 9.45
CA SER A 122 -3.63 2.95 8.93
C SER A 122 -3.65 3.87 7.72
N LEU A 123 -4.20 3.39 6.60
CA LEU A 123 -4.49 4.23 5.44
C LEU A 123 -5.77 5.04 5.67
N LEU A 124 -6.65 4.55 6.54
CA LEU A 124 -7.94 5.16 6.87
C LEU A 124 -7.79 6.13 8.05
N ASN A 125 -6.99 7.17 7.90
CA ASN A 125 -6.80 8.22 8.89
C ASN A 125 -6.98 9.59 8.24
N THR A 126 -8.05 10.29 8.59
CA THR A 126 -8.44 11.56 7.96
C THR A 126 -7.38 12.66 8.11
N GLU A 127 -6.73 12.74 9.28
CA GLU A 127 -5.66 13.72 9.52
C GLU A 127 -4.45 13.45 8.62
N HIS A 128 -4.03 12.18 8.54
CA HIS A 128 -2.92 11.78 7.68
C HIS A 128 -3.26 11.96 6.20
N LEU A 129 -4.50 11.66 5.79
CA LEU A 129 -4.93 11.86 4.41
C LEU A 129 -4.94 13.34 4.01
N LYS A 130 -5.30 14.25 4.92
CA LYS A 130 -5.20 15.70 4.68
C LYS A 130 -3.74 16.10 4.43
N ILE A 131 -2.82 15.65 5.28
CA ILE A 131 -1.39 15.91 5.10
C ILE A 131 -0.91 15.32 3.76
N GLN A 132 -1.25 14.07 3.48
CA GLN A 132 -0.87 13.40 2.23
C GLN A 132 -1.43 14.13 1.00
N SER A 133 -2.64 14.68 1.06
CA SER A 133 -3.29 15.36 -0.08
C SER A 133 -2.51 16.58 -0.58
N GLU A 134 -1.70 17.21 0.27
CA GLU A 134 -0.85 18.33 -0.14
C GLU A 134 0.24 17.92 -1.13
N TYR A 135 0.64 16.65 -1.12
CA TYR A 135 1.72 16.10 -1.94
C TYR A 135 1.23 15.18 -3.06
N ALA A 136 0.13 14.47 -2.86
CA ALA A 136 -0.33 13.36 -3.69
C ALA A 136 -1.54 13.68 -4.59
N LYS A 137 -1.90 14.96 -4.78
CA LYS A 137 -3.08 15.36 -5.61
C LYS A 137 -3.04 14.83 -7.03
N ASP A 138 -1.85 14.67 -7.59
CA ASP A 138 -1.66 14.20 -8.97
C ASP A 138 -1.47 12.69 -9.08
N THR A 139 -1.30 11.99 -7.97
CA THR A 139 -1.21 10.54 -7.93
C THR A 139 -2.57 9.91 -8.25
N LEU A 140 -2.59 8.94 -9.17
CA LEU A 140 -3.79 8.16 -9.48
C LEU A 140 -3.90 6.99 -8.50
N PHE A 141 -5.05 6.81 -7.87
CA PHE A 141 -5.36 5.66 -7.02
C PHE A 141 -6.47 4.84 -7.67
N ILE A 142 -6.17 3.61 -8.07
CA ILE A 142 -7.13 2.71 -8.71
C ILE A 142 -7.16 1.40 -7.92
N SER A 143 -8.31 1.07 -7.35
CA SER A 143 -8.51 -0.16 -6.61
C SER A 143 -9.63 -1.02 -7.20
N TYR A 144 -9.41 -2.32 -7.15
CA TYR A 144 -10.40 -3.35 -7.32
C TYR A 144 -10.67 -4.04 -5.99
N HIS A 145 -11.93 -4.24 -5.64
CA HIS A 145 -12.29 -4.84 -4.36
C HIS A 145 -13.59 -5.62 -4.48
N SER A 146 -13.68 -6.77 -3.80
CA SER A 146 -14.92 -7.52 -3.71
C SER A 146 -15.82 -6.96 -2.61
N ALA A 147 -17.11 -6.82 -2.87
CA ALA A 147 -18.07 -6.52 -1.81
C ALA A 147 -18.21 -7.65 -0.77
N HIS A 148 -17.73 -8.85 -1.10
CA HIS A 148 -17.76 -10.05 -0.25
C HIS A 148 -16.39 -10.39 0.35
N ASP A 149 -15.44 -9.44 0.33
CA ASP A 149 -14.10 -9.67 0.87
C ASP A 149 -14.12 -9.86 2.39
N GLU A 150 -13.65 -11.01 2.86
CA GLU A 150 -13.64 -11.39 4.27
C GLU A 150 -12.36 -10.92 5.01
N PHE A 151 -11.30 -10.57 4.29
CA PHE A 151 -10.03 -10.14 4.86
C PHE A 151 -9.90 -8.62 4.99
N GLY A 152 -10.34 -7.90 3.95
CA GLY A 152 -10.40 -6.45 3.97
C GLY A 152 -11.83 -6.01 3.72
N THR A 153 -12.51 -5.43 4.73
CA THR A 153 -13.94 -5.15 4.56
C THR A 153 -14.21 -4.14 3.45
N ALA A 154 -15.21 -4.41 2.62
CA ALA A 154 -15.67 -3.48 1.59
C ALA A 154 -16.02 -2.10 2.18
N LYS A 155 -16.62 -2.09 3.38
CA LYS A 155 -16.97 -0.88 4.13
C LYS A 155 -15.75 0.02 4.40
N ASP A 156 -14.63 -0.56 4.83
CA ASP A 156 -13.42 0.23 5.10
C ASP A 156 -12.79 0.73 3.80
N LYS A 157 -12.86 -0.07 2.74
CA LYS A 157 -12.40 0.34 1.42
C LYS A 157 -13.23 1.48 0.85
N GLU A 158 -14.56 1.39 0.90
CA GLU A 158 -15.47 2.45 0.46
C GLU A 158 -15.20 3.74 1.24
N LYS A 159 -15.08 3.66 2.57
CA LYS A 159 -14.77 4.81 3.42
C LYS A 159 -13.43 5.47 3.05
N LEU A 160 -12.40 4.69 2.72
CA LEU A 160 -11.13 5.26 2.24
C LEU A 160 -11.33 6.06 0.95
N TYR A 161 -12.10 5.52 -0.01
CA TYR A 161 -12.33 6.18 -1.29
C TYR A 161 -13.29 7.37 -1.19
N GLU A 162 -14.21 7.36 -0.24
CA GLU A 162 -15.02 8.54 0.12
C GLU A 162 -14.13 9.68 0.65
N LEU A 163 -13.16 9.36 1.53
CA LEU A 163 -12.20 10.33 2.03
C LEU A 163 -11.26 10.81 0.92
N TYR A 164 -10.80 9.94 0.03
CA TYR A 164 -10.02 10.35 -1.13
C TYR A 164 -10.80 11.36 -1.98
N LYS A 165 -12.07 11.08 -2.27
CA LYS A 165 -12.95 11.99 -3.02
C LYS A 165 -13.15 13.32 -2.31
N ALA A 166 -13.37 13.30 -0.98
CA ALA A 166 -13.57 14.50 -0.17
C ALA A 166 -12.32 15.39 -0.08
N LEU A 167 -11.13 14.82 -0.33
CA LEU A 167 -9.83 15.50 -0.29
C LEU A 167 -9.24 15.73 -1.69
N ASP A 168 -10.04 15.61 -2.74
CA ASP A 168 -9.66 15.82 -4.15
C ASP A 168 -8.51 14.95 -4.68
N PHE A 169 -8.36 13.74 -4.12
CA PHE A 169 -7.46 12.76 -4.73
C PHE A 169 -8.04 12.24 -6.05
N LYS A 170 -7.17 11.94 -7.02
CA LYS A 170 -7.53 11.25 -8.27
C LYS A 170 -7.71 9.76 -7.98
N ALA A 171 -8.86 9.37 -7.45
CA ALA A 171 -9.10 8.03 -6.95
C ALA A 171 -10.34 7.37 -7.57
N LYS A 172 -10.22 6.08 -7.90
CA LYS A 172 -11.29 5.27 -8.47
C LYS A 172 -11.33 3.90 -7.80
N LEU A 173 -12.48 3.56 -7.22
CA LEU A 173 -12.78 2.24 -6.68
C LEU A 173 -13.70 1.47 -7.63
N HIS A 174 -13.27 0.28 -8.01
CA HIS A 174 -14.09 -0.73 -8.66
C HIS A 174 -14.54 -1.74 -7.61
N LEU A 175 -15.72 -1.52 -7.03
CA LEU A 175 -16.31 -2.45 -6.09
C LEU A 175 -17.15 -3.48 -6.86
N ILE A 176 -16.72 -4.75 -6.83
CA ILE A 176 -17.37 -5.85 -7.53
C ILE A 176 -18.37 -6.49 -6.59
N LYS A 177 -19.66 -6.41 -6.92
CA LYS A 177 -20.78 -6.78 -6.04
C LYS A 177 -21.39 -8.13 -6.38
N ASP A 178 -21.42 -8.48 -7.65
CA ASP A 178 -22.06 -9.72 -8.09
C ASP A 178 -21.33 -10.37 -9.28
N GLU A 179 -21.73 -11.60 -9.62
CA GLU A 179 -21.08 -12.40 -10.66
C GLU A 179 -21.23 -11.81 -12.08
N LYS A 180 -22.18 -10.90 -12.31
CA LYS A 180 -22.38 -10.27 -13.63
C LYS A 180 -21.27 -9.25 -13.91
N GLU A 181 -20.60 -8.76 -12.88
CA GLU A 181 -19.48 -7.84 -13.00
C GLU A 181 -18.13 -8.54 -13.24
N LEU A 182 -18.12 -9.89 -13.24
CA LEU A 182 -16.95 -10.68 -13.56
C LEU A 182 -16.67 -10.62 -15.06
N ASP A 183 -15.53 -10.01 -15.47
CA ASP A 183 -15.13 -9.97 -16.88
C ASP A 183 -14.49 -11.30 -17.35
N LYS A 184 -14.34 -12.29 -16.46
CA LYS A 184 -13.79 -13.63 -16.64
C LYS A 184 -12.35 -13.66 -17.18
N LYS A 185 -11.82 -12.53 -17.60
CA LYS A 185 -10.46 -12.37 -18.08
C LYS A 185 -9.51 -11.94 -16.96
N PHE A 186 -9.83 -10.87 -16.29
CA PHE A 186 -9.05 -10.30 -15.17
C PHE A 186 -9.75 -10.55 -13.83
N ILE A 187 -11.04 -10.26 -13.75
CA ILE A 187 -11.89 -10.44 -12.57
C ILE A 187 -12.65 -11.75 -12.74
N ARG A 188 -12.29 -12.77 -11.94
CA ARG A 188 -12.76 -14.15 -12.14
C ARG A 188 -13.57 -14.72 -11.00
N SER A 189 -13.53 -14.09 -9.82
CA SER A 189 -14.30 -14.52 -8.65
C SER A 189 -14.68 -13.32 -7.79
N LEU A 190 -15.59 -13.53 -6.84
CA LEU A 190 -15.96 -12.56 -5.81
C LEU A 190 -15.15 -12.74 -4.51
N ASN A 191 -14.23 -13.68 -4.47
CA ASN A 191 -13.38 -13.92 -3.30
C ASN A 191 -12.32 -12.83 -3.17
N HIS A 192 -11.64 -12.81 -2.04
CA HIS A 192 -10.45 -11.97 -1.83
C HIS A 192 -9.47 -12.08 -3.01
N GLY A 193 -8.97 -10.95 -3.49
CA GLY A 193 -8.09 -10.92 -4.67
C GLY A 193 -8.80 -11.07 -6.01
N LEU A 194 -10.14 -11.23 -6.06
CA LEU A 194 -10.97 -11.27 -7.27
C LEU A 194 -10.51 -12.31 -8.32
N GLY A 195 -9.67 -13.28 -7.94
CA GLY A 195 -8.99 -14.18 -8.87
C GLY A 195 -8.07 -13.46 -9.86
N MET A 196 -7.73 -12.20 -9.62
CA MET A 196 -6.88 -11.36 -10.47
C MET A 196 -5.42 -11.47 -10.01
N SER A 197 -4.51 -11.79 -10.91
CA SER A 197 -3.07 -11.74 -10.64
C SER A 197 -2.53 -10.30 -10.72
N ASP A 198 -1.39 -10.04 -10.08
CA ASP A 198 -0.73 -8.73 -10.17
C ASP A 198 -0.45 -8.34 -11.62
N SER A 199 0.06 -9.27 -12.43
CA SER A 199 0.24 -9.04 -13.86
C SER A 199 -1.06 -8.74 -14.61
N GLY A 200 -2.18 -9.33 -14.16
CA GLY A 200 -3.52 -9.05 -14.68
C GLY A 200 -3.96 -7.62 -14.36
N LEU A 201 -3.75 -7.19 -13.12
CA LEU A 201 -4.03 -5.83 -12.66
C LEU A 201 -3.27 -4.80 -13.50
N PHE A 202 -1.98 -4.97 -13.65
CA PHE A 202 -1.16 -4.07 -14.48
C PHE A 202 -1.58 -4.10 -15.96
N ARG A 203 -1.80 -5.26 -16.56
CA ARG A 203 -2.24 -5.37 -17.96
C ARG A 203 -3.59 -4.69 -18.21
N LYS A 204 -4.45 -4.67 -17.21
CA LYS A 204 -5.77 -4.03 -17.31
C LYS A 204 -5.67 -2.51 -17.28
N GLU A 205 -4.84 -1.96 -16.40
CA GLU A 205 -4.83 -0.51 -16.12
C GLU A 205 -3.72 0.27 -16.83
N LEU A 206 -2.54 -0.33 -17.07
CA LEU A 206 -1.41 0.38 -17.67
C LEU A 206 -1.72 1.09 -18.99
N PRO A 207 -2.45 0.50 -19.96
CA PRO A 207 -2.72 1.20 -21.21
C PRO A 207 -3.38 2.56 -21.01
N THR A 208 -4.39 2.61 -20.14
CA THR A 208 -5.13 3.84 -19.83
C THR A 208 -4.27 4.84 -19.05
N ILE A 209 -3.49 4.36 -18.09
CA ILE A 209 -2.60 5.21 -17.26
C ILE A 209 -1.51 5.84 -18.13
N LEU A 210 -0.86 5.04 -18.97
CA LEU A 210 0.22 5.53 -19.84
C LEU A 210 -0.28 6.54 -20.86
N GLU A 211 -1.51 6.38 -21.38
CA GLU A 211 -2.12 7.38 -22.26
C GLU A 211 -2.39 8.68 -21.50
N GLN A 212 -2.87 8.63 -20.26
CA GLN A 212 -3.05 9.82 -19.42
C GLN A 212 -1.72 10.51 -19.08
N PHE A 213 -0.63 9.75 -19.06
CA PHE A 213 0.70 10.24 -18.71
C PHE A 213 1.51 10.69 -19.92
N ARG A 214 1.06 10.42 -21.14
CA ARG A 214 1.81 10.68 -22.38
C ARG A 214 2.32 12.12 -22.55
N THR A 215 1.56 13.09 -22.07
CA THR A 215 1.90 14.52 -22.16
C THR A 215 2.43 15.10 -20.86
N LYS A 216 2.56 14.29 -19.80
CA LYS A 216 3.01 14.78 -18.49
C LYS A 216 4.52 14.69 -18.37
N VAL A 217 5.10 15.73 -17.80
CA VAL A 217 6.50 15.74 -17.39
C VAL A 217 6.56 15.37 -15.90
N PHE A 218 7.30 14.34 -15.58
CA PHE A 218 7.53 13.94 -14.21
C PHE A 218 8.91 14.38 -13.76
N THR A 219 8.98 15.05 -12.64
CA THR A 219 10.25 15.43 -12.00
C THR A 219 10.38 14.59 -10.73
N GLN A 220 11.50 13.91 -10.59
CA GLN A 220 11.83 13.23 -9.34
C GLN A 220 12.01 14.30 -8.26
N ARG A 221 11.18 14.25 -7.21
CA ARG A 221 11.25 15.18 -6.10
C ARG A 221 11.79 14.47 -4.89
N GLN A 222 12.65 15.12 -4.14
CA GLN A 222 12.95 14.78 -2.77
C GLN A 222 11.91 15.48 -1.88
N GLY A 223 11.65 14.92 -0.71
CA GLY A 223 10.65 15.49 0.16
C GLY A 223 10.73 14.98 1.59
N GLU A 224 9.96 15.65 2.41
CA GLU A 224 9.75 15.30 3.81
C GLU A 224 8.25 15.34 4.09
N ILE A 225 7.74 14.37 4.84
CA ILE A 225 6.35 14.31 5.28
C ILE A 225 6.29 13.80 6.71
N SER A 226 5.49 14.47 7.55
CA SER A 226 5.35 14.16 8.97
C SER A 226 3.91 13.84 9.33
N TYR A 227 3.73 12.82 10.18
CA TYR A 227 2.42 12.37 10.63
C TYR A 227 2.33 12.34 12.15
N PRO A 228 1.39 13.07 12.76
CA PRO A 228 1.15 13.02 14.20
C PRO A 228 0.42 11.72 14.58
N CYS A 229 0.99 10.98 15.53
CA CYS A 229 0.48 9.71 16.02
C CYS A 229 0.39 9.69 17.54
N GLY A 230 -0.58 10.41 18.11
CA GLY A 230 -0.68 10.64 19.54
C GLY A 230 0.41 11.60 20.01
N ASN A 231 1.24 11.14 20.95
CA ASN A 231 2.38 11.90 21.45
C ASN A 231 3.66 11.73 20.63
N LYS A 232 3.59 11.08 19.48
CA LYS A 232 4.72 10.87 18.58
C LYS A 232 4.48 11.50 17.23
N ILE A 233 5.55 11.95 16.58
CA ILE A 233 5.53 12.39 15.19
C ILE A 233 6.45 11.46 14.39
N PHE A 234 5.92 10.86 13.33
CA PHE A 234 6.68 10.06 12.39
C PHE A 234 7.02 10.91 11.17
N THR A 235 8.30 11.21 10.99
CA THR A 235 8.79 12.01 9.87
C THR A 235 9.57 11.13 8.91
N PHE A 236 9.14 11.12 7.65
CA PHE A 236 9.77 10.40 6.56
C PHE A 236 10.49 11.39 5.66
N LYS A 237 11.79 11.19 5.45
CA LYS A 237 12.66 12.09 4.67
C LYS A 237 13.33 11.35 3.53
N ASP A 238 13.31 11.96 2.36
CA ASP A 238 14.08 11.50 1.21
C ASP A 238 15.27 12.44 0.98
N GLU A 239 16.46 11.99 1.31
CA GLU A 239 17.72 12.71 1.12
C GLU A 239 18.44 12.28 -0.17
N GLY A 240 17.72 11.70 -1.13
CA GLY A 240 18.31 11.23 -2.40
C GLY A 240 18.91 9.85 -2.31
N GLU A 241 19.99 9.65 -1.60
CA GLU A 241 20.61 8.32 -1.43
C GLU A 241 20.03 7.54 -0.26
N LYS A 242 19.43 8.22 0.70
CA LYS A 242 18.87 7.64 1.92
C LYS A 242 17.42 8.05 2.08
N PHE A 243 16.63 7.09 2.57
CA PHE A 243 15.28 7.33 3.04
C PHE A 243 15.26 7.09 4.55
N LEU A 244 14.95 8.12 5.32
CA LEU A 244 15.05 8.12 6.77
C LEU A 244 13.66 8.12 7.41
N LEU A 245 13.56 7.49 8.58
CA LEU A 245 12.44 7.62 9.50
C LEU A 245 12.95 8.18 10.82
N GLU A 246 12.44 9.34 11.18
CA GLU A 246 12.64 9.95 12.50
C GLU A 246 11.36 9.83 13.31
N ILE A 247 11.48 9.56 14.61
CA ILE A 247 10.34 9.48 15.54
C ILE A 247 10.66 10.40 16.71
N SER A 248 9.91 11.45 16.86
CA SER A 248 10.02 12.43 17.94
C SER A 248 8.81 12.42 18.85
#